data_8fb352f770a94eccc23bdfabf872b48d
#
_entry.id   8fb352f770a94eccc23bdfabf872b48d
#
_cell.length_a   1.000
_cell.length_b   1.000
_cell.length_c   1.000
_cell.angle_alpha   90.00
_cell.angle_beta   90.00
_cell.angle_gamma   90.00
#
_symmetry.space_group_name_H-M   'P 1'
#
loop_
_entity.id
_entity.type
_entity.pdbx_description
1 polymer ?
#
loop_
_entity_poly.entity_id
_entity_poly.type
_entity_poly.pdbx_seq_one_letter_code
_entity_poly.pdbx_strand_id
1 'polypeptide(L)' 'MSIMGDKIHRIRDFRGMTQKQLGMAVGFDEKSADVRIAQYESGTRTPKQA' A
#
# COMPACT_ATOMS: atom_id res chain seq x y z
N MET A 1 6.04 12.03 4.62
CA MET A 1 5.57 10.63 4.54
C MET A 1 6.15 9.82 5.66
N SER A 2 5.45 8.79 6.08
CA SER A 2 5.96 7.91 7.12
C SER A 2 7.00 6.94 6.53
N ILE A 3 7.85 6.40 7.41
CA ILE A 3 8.84 5.41 6.98
C ILE A 3 8.15 4.18 6.39
N MET A 4 7.03 3.78 6.96
CA MET A 4 6.27 2.64 6.48
C MET A 4 5.69 2.92 5.09
N GLY A 5 5.16 4.12 4.87
CA GLY A 5 4.64 4.51 3.57
C GLY A 5 5.72 4.51 2.51
N ASP A 6 6.90 4.99 2.84
CA ASP A 6 8.04 4.97 1.91
C ASP A 6 8.42 3.55 1.52
N LYS A 7 8.45 2.63 2.47
CA LYS A 7 8.78 1.24 2.20
C LYS A 7 7.75 0.59 1.27
N ILE A 8 6.48 0.84 1.52
CA ILE A 8 5.41 0.29 0.68
C ILE A 8 5.55 0.81 -0.75
N HIS A 9 5.80 2.11 -0.89
CA HIS A 9 5.96 2.72 -2.20
C HIS A 9 7.16 2.13 -2.94
N ARG A 10 8.30 1.96 -2.26
CA ARG A 10 9.51 1.41 -2.86
C ARG A 10 9.33 -0.04 -3.31
N ILE A 11 8.66 -0.85 -2.48
CA ILE A 11 8.40 -2.24 -2.84
C ILE A 11 7.52 -2.30 -4.08
N ARG A 12 6.49 -1.46 -4.11
CA ARG A 12 5.59 -1.40 -5.25
C ARG A 12 6.33 -1.01 -6.53
N ASP A 13 7.15 0.04 -6.45
CA ASP A 13 7.95 0.49 -7.59
C ASP A 13 8.92 -0.58 -8.06
N PHE A 14 9.61 -1.21 -7.12
CA PHE A 14 10.60 -2.24 -7.43
C PHE A 14 9.97 -3.41 -8.18
N ARG A 15 8.75 -3.78 -7.80
CA ARG A 15 8.05 -4.90 -8.42
C ARG A 15 7.20 -4.49 -9.62
N GLY A 16 7.14 -3.20 -9.92
CA GLY A 16 6.34 -2.71 -11.04
C GLY A 16 4.84 -2.87 -10.82
N MET A 17 4.40 -2.81 -9.56
CA MET A 17 2.99 -3.01 -9.23
C MET A 17 2.27 -1.67 -9.07
N THR A 18 1.00 -1.66 -9.48
CA THR A 18 0.13 -0.52 -9.15
C THR A 18 -0.32 -0.64 -7.70
N GLN A 19 -0.85 0.47 -7.15
CA GLN A 19 -1.41 0.46 -5.81
C GLN A 19 -2.51 -0.60 -5.68
N LYS A 20 -3.35 -0.72 -6.69
CA LYS A 20 -4.42 -1.71 -6.71
C LYS A 20 -3.85 -3.13 -6.70
N GLN A 21 -2.84 -3.38 -7.52
CA GLN A 21 -2.23 -4.71 -7.59
C GLN A 21 -1.63 -5.11 -6.25
N LEU A 22 -0.92 -4.20 -5.60
CA LEU A 22 -0.34 -4.50 -4.30
C LEU A 22 -1.44 -4.72 -3.25
N GLY A 23 -2.46 -3.88 -3.25
CA GLY A 23 -3.57 -4.03 -2.30
C GLY A 23 -4.25 -5.37 -2.42
N MET A 24 -4.49 -5.82 -3.64
CA MET A 24 -5.11 -7.13 -3.87
C MET A 24 -4.19 -8.27 -3.47
N ALA A 25 -2.88 -8.11 -3.69
CA ALA A 25 -1.90 -9.13 -3.33
C ALA A 25 -1.83 -9.34 -1.82
N VAL A 26 -2.08 -8.30 -1.03
CA VAL A 26 -2.07 -8.43 0.44
C VAL A 26 -3.46 -8.71 1.01
N GLY A 27 -4.46 -8.93 0.17
CA GLY A 27 -5.76 -9.41 0.61
C GLY A 27 -6.88 -8.38 0.70
N PHE A 28 -6.66 -7.16 0.21
CA PHE A 28 -7.72 -6.16 0.19
C PHE A 28 -8.69 -6.41 -0.96
N ASP A 29 -9.94 -5.95 -0.78
CA ASP A 29 -10.94 -5.97 -1.84
C ASP A 29 -10.50 -5.14 -3.02
N GLU A 30 -10.86 -5.59 -4.23
CA GLU A 30 -10.57 -4.85 -5.45
C GLU A 30 -11.08 -3.42 -5.39
N LYS A 31 -12.24 -3.21 -4.76
CA LYS A 31 -12.88 -1.90 -4.72
C LYS A 31 -12.14 -0.90 -3.85
N SER A 32 -11.36 -1.36 -2.88
CA SER A 32 -10.69 -0.47 -1.92
C SER A 32 -9.18 -0.66 -1.89
N ALA A 33 -8.65 -1.59 -2.68
CA ALA A 33 -7.23 -1.93 -2.63
C ALA A 33 -6.34 -0.72 -2.91
N ASP A 34 -6.62 0.02 -3.97
CA ASP A 34 -5.83 1.19 -4.34
C ASP A 34 -5.94 2.30 -3.30
N VAL A 35 -7.15 2.54 -2.78
CA VAL A 35 -7.36 3.58 -1.78
C VAL A 35 -6.59 3.24 -0.49
N ARG A 36 -6.64 1.98 -0.06
CA ARG A 36 -5.94 1.58 1.17
C ARG A 36 -4.43 1.69 1.03
N ILE A 37 -3.89 1.25 -0.10
CA ILE A 37 -2.44 1.37 -0.32
C ILE A 37 -2.04 2.84 -0.41
N ALA A 38 -2.84 3.68 -1.06
CA ALA A 38 -2.56 5.11 -1.13
C ALA A 38 -2.53 5.73 0.27
N GLN A 39 -3.45 5.33 1.15
CA GLN A 39 -3.48 5.83 2.52
C GLN A 39 -2.24 5.41 3.31
N TYR A 40 -1.79 4.18 3.11
CA TYR A 40 -0.57 3.71 3.78
C TYR A 40 0.66 4.45 3.26
N GLU A 41 0.76 4.64 1.96
CA GLU A 41 1.90 5.35 1.36
C GLU A 41 1.97 6.80 1.80
N SER A 42 0.83 7.46 1.94
CA SER A 42 0.79 8.86 2.36
C SER A 42 0.92 9.05 3.87
N GLY A 43 0.83 7.96 4.65
CA GLY A 43 0.86 8.03 6.10
C GLY A 43 -0.47 8.37 6.75
N THR A 44 -1.54 8.49 5.97
CA THR A 44 -2.88 8.77 6.51
C THR A 44 -3.35 7.62 7.38
N ARG A 45 -2.97 6.40 7.04
CA ARG A 45 -3.31 5.22 7.80
C ARG A 45 -2.07 4.34 7.94
N THR A 46 -1.89 3.75 9.11
CA THR A 46 -0.77 2.84 9.37
C THR A 46 -1.28 1.42 9.42
N PRO A 47 -0.61 0.47 8.74
CA PRO A 47 -1.00 -0.94 8.84
C PRO A 47 -0.91 -1.42 10.27
N LYS A 48 -1.84 -2.28 10.66
CA LYS A 48 -1.76 -2.90 11.97
C LYS A 48 -0.57 -3.84 12.00
N GLN A 49 0.20 -3.74 13.06
CA GLN A 49 1.30 -4.67 13.26
C GLN A 49 0.81 -5.87 14.04
N ALA A 50 1.21 -7.01 13.57
CA ALA A 50 0.88 -8.24 14.27
C ALA A 50 1.67 -8.36 15.56
#